data_5e61f489f76555dbc9566f9b446c734b
#
_entry.id   5e61f489f76555dbc9566f9b446c734b
#
_cell.length_a   1.000
_cell.length_b   1.000
_cell.length_c   1.000
_cell.angle_alpha   90.00
_cell.angle_beta   90.00
_cell.angle_gamma   90.00
#
_symmetry.space_group_name_H-M   'P 1'
#
loop_
_entity.id
_entity.type
_entity.pdbx_description
1 polymer ?
#
loop_
_entity_poly.entity_id
_entity_poly.type
_entity_poly.pdbx_seq_one_letter_code
_entity_poly.pdbx_strand_id
1 'polypeptide(L)'
;MVDNSKNVLIIGAGIAGIQAALDLGDMGIKVHLIEKNSVIGGKMAQLDKTFPTLDCSICILAPKLSECYRHPNINLYTLSEVQKIVGSSGDFTVEVLKRARYVKEDACTNCGDCATICPVRGVPNYFDANLKNMAAAYIPFPSAVPPVHIIDKNSCVYLNYGICGLCAKNCGAEAIDFTQKDEILEFENVGCIIVAPGYGLMEEVSPLTSYGYGKFKNVVTALEFERLICASGPLEGHLKRLSDGKDPKRIAFLQCIGSRSDREKKYCSSICCMYTTKAAMISYEHNNDLESYIFYIDMRAGGKGFQSFLRRGADEY
;
A
#
# COMPACT_ATOMS: atom_id res chain seq x y z
N MET A 1 1.17 23.67 -29.30
CA MET A 1 -0.15 23.22 -28.85
C MET A 1 0.00 21.75 -28.46
N VAL A 2 -0.36 21.39 -27.24
CA VAL A 2 -0.35 19.99 -26.82
C VAL A 2 -1.50 19.31 -27.57
N ASP A 3 -1.21 18.21 -28.25
CA ASP A 3 -2.23 17.41 -28.93
C ASP A 3 -3.05 16.68 -27.85
N ASN A 4 -4.19 17.26 -27.47
CA ASN A 4 -5.11 16.69 -26.47
C ASN A 4 -5.89 15.46 -26.98
N SER A 5 -5.60 14.98 -28.20
CA SER A 5 -6.23 13.78 -28.75
C SER A 5 -5.66 12.48 -28.18
N LYS A 6 -4.50 12.54 -27.51
CA LYS A 6 -3.79 11.37 -27.00
C LYS A 6 -3.93 11.24 -25.48
N ASN A 7 -4.23 10.03 -25.04
CA ASN A 7 -4.34 9.68 -23.64
C ASN A 7 -2.97 9.36 -23.03
N VAL A 8 -2.84 9.50 -21.72
CA VAL A 8 -1.69 9.02 -20.94
C VAL A 8 -2.12 7.83 -20.09
N LEU A 9 -1.33 6.76 -20.10
CA LEU A 9 -1.55 5.62 -19.23
C LEU A 9 -0.49 5.61 -18.11
N ILE A 10 -0.93 5.49 -16.85
CA ILE A 10 -0.04 5.46 -15.69
C ILE A 10 -0.16 4.10 -15.02
N ILE A 11 0.98 3.43 -14.82
CA ILE A 11 1.07 2.12 -14.20
C ILE A 11 1.46 2.29 -12.72
N GLY A 12 0.53 2.03 -11.83
CA GLY A 12 0.67 2.14 -10.38
C GLY A 12 0.07 3.42 -9.82
N ALA A 13 -0.90 3.26 -8.91
CA ALA A 13 -1.59 4.35 -8.22
C ALA A 13 -1.11 4.53 -6.76
N GLY A 14 0.22 4.48 -6.57
CA GLY A 14 0.88 5.04 -5.40
C GLY A 14 0.97 6.56 -5.49
N ILE A 15 1.59 7.22 -4.50
CA ILE A 15 1.66 8.68 -4.43
C ILE A 15 2.25 9.33 -5.70
N ALA A 16 3.25 8.70 -6.33
CA ALA A 16 3.86 9.21 -7.56
C ALA A 16 2.88 9.15 -8.76
N GLY A 17 2.19 8.01 -8.94
CA GLY A 17 1.21 7.85 -10.01
C GLY A 17 -0.02 8.74 -9.82
N ILE A 18 -0.50 8.89 -8.59
CA ILE A 18 -1.61 9.79 -8.24
C ILE A 18 -1.24 11.23 -8.54
N GLN A 19 -0.05 11.69 -8.11
CA GLN A 19 0.39 13.05 -8.37
C GLN A 19 0.54 13.32 -9.87
N ALA A 20 1.17 12.40 -10.62
CA ALA A 20 1.28 12.52 -12.07
C ALA A 20 -0.11 12.54 -12.76
N ALA A 21 -1.06 11.74 -12.26
CA ALA A 21 -2.42 11.72 -12.80
C ALA A 21 -3.14 13.06 -12.56
N LEU A 22 -3.03 13.63 -11.36
CA LEU A 22 -3.62 14.93 -11.02
C LEU A 22 -3.01 16.05 -11.87
N ASP A 23 -1.67 16.14 -11.93
CA ASP A 23 -0.97 17.18 -12.71
C ASP A 23 -1.38 17.14 -14.19
N LEU A 24 -1.46 15.95 -14.80
CA LEU A 24 -1.89 15.79 -16.18
C LEU A 24 -3.39 16.06 -16.35
N GLY A 25 -4.21 15.60 -15.42
CA GLY A 25 -5.66 15.84 -15.42
C GLY A 25 -6.00 17.33 -15.37
N ASP A 26 -5.30 18.09 -14.52
CA ASP A 26 -5.44 19.56 -14.41
C ASP A 26 -5.01 20.27 -15.70
N MET A 27 -4.07 19.70 -16.44
CA MET A 27 -3.68 20.19 -17.77
C MET A 27 -4.71 19.85 -18.88
N GLY A 28 -5.81 19.15 -18.53
CA GLY A 28 -6.85 18.74 -19.48
C GLY A 28 -6.52 17.46 -20.25
N ILE A 29 -5.48 16.73 -19.88
CA ILE A 29 -5.07 15.47 -20.52
C ILE A 29 -5.87 14.31 -19.92
N LYS A 30 -6.41 13.43 -20.77
CA LYS A 30 -7.06 12.21 -20.30
C LYS A 30 -6.04 11.20 -19.79
N VAL A 31 -6.26 10.69 -18.56
CA VAL A 31 -5.38 9.75 -17.89
C VAL A 31 -6.11 8.45 -17.62
N HIS A 32 -5.48 7.33 -17.98
CA HIS A 32 -5.86 5.98 -17.52
C HIS A 32 -4.90 5.56 -16.42
N LEU A 33 -5.38 5.53 -15.18
CA LEU A 33 -4.58 5.17 -13.99
C LEU A 33 -4.85 3.71 -13.62
N ILE A 34 -3.83 2.85 -13.78
CA ILE A 34 -3.92 1.39 -13.60
C ILE A 34 -3.32 1.01 -12.24
N GLU A 35 -4.09 0.31 -11.40
CA GLU A 35 -3.66 -0.17 -10.07
C GLU A 35 -3.99 -1.66 -9.91
N LYS A 36 -3.00 -2.45 -9.53
CA LYS A 36 -3.15 -3.89 -9.32
C LYS A 36 -3.97 -4.25 -8.07
N ASN A 37 -3.92 -3.42 -7.04
CA ASN A 37 -4.68 -3.63 -5.81
C ASN A 37 -6.14 -3.15 -5.97
N SER A 38 -6.97 -3.53 -5.01
CA SER A 38 -8.38 -3.11 -4.98
C SER A 38 -8.59 -1.64 -4.66
N VAL A 39 -7.53 -0.94 -4.20
CA VAL A 39 -7.55 0.46 -3.78
C VAL A 39 -6.24 1.15 -4.13
N ILE A 40 -6.27 2.48 -4.27
CA ILE A 40 -5.10 3.32 -4.55
C ILE A 40 -4.44 3.83 -3.27
N GLY A 41 -3.24 4.41 -3.40
CA GLY A 41 -2.45 4.98 -2.29
C GLY A 41 -1.10 4.29 -2.06
N GLY A 42 -0.96 3.05 -2.52
CA GLY A 42 0.30 2.30 -2.45
C GLY A 42 0.84 2.16 -1.02
N LYS A 43 2.15 2.14 -0.90
CA LYS A 43 2.83 1.99 0.40
C LYS A 43 2.64 3.18 1.33
N MET A 44 2.42 4.39 0.80
CA MET A 44 2.20 5.57 1.64
C MET A 44 0.96 5.43 2.53
N ALA A 45 -0.09 4.74 2.06
CA ALA A 45 -1.28 4.46 2.87
C ALA A 45 -1.00 3.55 4.08
N GLN A 46 0.07 2.78 4.06
CA GLN A 46 0.48 1.86 5.13
C GLN A 46 1.40 2.50 6.17
N LEU A 47 1.96 3.67 5.88
CA LEU A 47 2.88 4.36 6.79
C LEU A 47 2.11 5.16 7.86
N ASP A 48 2.71 5.31 9.03
CA ASP A 48 2.21 6.17 10.09
C ASP A 48 2.50 7.64 9.76
N LYS A 49 3.77 8.01 9.74
CA LYS A 49 4.24 9.37 9.44
C LYS A 49 5.23 9.38 8.28
N THR A 50 5.37 10.52 7.62
CA THR A 50 6.41 10.77 6.62
C THR A 50 7.67 11.35 7.28
N PHE A 51 8.80 11.33 6.58
CA PHE A 51 10.02 12.06 6.95
C PHE A 51 10.36 13.06 5.82
N PRO A 52 11.01 14.18 6.10
CA PRO A 52 11.63 14.61 7.36
C PRO A 52 10.69 15.39 8.30
N THR A 53 9.43 15.60 7.94
CA THR A 53 8.49 16.50 8.64
C THR A 53 7.74 15.84 9.79
N LEU A 54 7.63 14.50 9.83
CA LEU A 54 6.78 13.72 10.72
C LEU A 54 5.27 13.98 10.55
N ASP A 55 4.86 14.39 9.36
CA ASP A 55 3.45 14.56 9.04
C ASP A 55 2.74 13.20 8.94
N CYS A 56 1.47 13.18 9.29
CA CYS A 56 0.60 12.01 9.14
C CYS A 56 0.48 11.61 7.66
N SER A 57 0.91 10.41 7.31
CA SER A 57 0.94 9.92 5.93
C SER A 57 -0.45 9.89 5.29
N ILE A 58 -1.45 9.34 6.00
CA ILE A 58 -2.81 9.24 5.46
C ILE A 58 -3.50 10.61 5.39
N CYS A 59 -3.15 11.54 6.29
CA CYS A 59 -3.73 12.89 6.29
C CYS A 59 -3.31 13.69 5.04
N ILE A 60 -2.07 13.48 4.58
CA ILE A 60 -1.57 14.07 3.32
C ILE A 60 -2.16 13.33 2.10
N LEU A 61 -2.27 12.02 2.20
CA LEU A 61 -2.66 11.17 1.08
C LEU A 61 -4.16 11.21 0.79
N ALA A 62 -5.03 11.18 1.82
CA ALA A 62 -6.47 11.03 1.66
C ALA A 62 -7.13 12.13 0.79
N PRO A 63 -6.78 13.42 0.90
CA PRO A 63 -7.28 14.43 -0.03
C PRO A 63 -6.93 14.12 -1.48
N LYS A 64 -5.70 13.71 -1.76
CA LYS A 64 -5.24 13.34 -3.12
C LYS A 64 -5.94 12.09 -3.67
N LEU A 65 -6.24 11.10 -2.82
CA LEU A 65 -7.04 9.93 -3.21
C LEU A 65 -8.43 10.37 -3.68
N SER A 66 -9.09 11.22 -2.89
CA SER A 66 -10.44 11.70 -3.19
C SER A 66 -10.48 12.57 -4.44
N GLU A 67 -9.50 13.46 -4.60
CA GLU A 67 -9.37 14.33 -5.78
C GLU A 67 -9.14 13.50 -7.05
N CYS A 68 -8.19 12.56 -7.01
CA CYS A 68 -7.90 11.65 -8.12
C CYS A 68 -9.14 10.84 -8.56
N TYR A 69 -9.90 10.33 -7.59
CA TYR A 69 -11.09 9.53 -7.87
C TYR A 69 -12.24 10.31 -8.52
N ARG A 70 -12.35 11.61 -8.18
CA ARG A 70 -13.43 12.49 -8.67
C ARG A 70 -13.03 13.31 -9.88
N HIS A 71 -11.77 13.26 -10.29
CA HIS A 71 -11.25 14.11 -11.35
C HIS A 71 -11.84 13.73 -12.72
N PRO A 72 -12.42 14.67 -13.49
CA PRO A 72 -13.14 14.36 -14.73
C PRO A 72 -12.24 13.81 -15.85
N ASN A 73 -10.94 14.09 -15.79
CA ASN A 73 -9.97 13.64 -16.78
C ASN A 73 -9.20 12.38 -16.37
N ILE A 74 -9.48 11.80 -15.18
CA ILE A 74 -8.81 10.59 -14.68
C ILE A 74 -9.78 9.43 -14.65
N ASN A 75 -9.47 8.37 -15.40
CA ASN A 75 -10.17 7.10 -15.35
C ASN A 75 -9.35 6.12 -14.50
N LEU A 76 -9.87 5.75 -13.34
CA LEU A 76 -9.22 4.84 -12.42
C LEU A 76 -9.64 3.40 -12.67
N TYR A 77 -8.65 2.50 -12.80
CA TYR A 77 -8.84 1.06 -12.96
C TYR A 77 -8.09 0.33 -11.86
N THR A 78 -8.81 -0.09 -10.83
CA THR A 78 -8.27 -0.93 -9.74
C THR A 78 -8.44 -2.41 -10.08
N LEU A 79 -7.74 -3.31 -9.35
CA LEU A 79 -7.66 -4.74 -9.64
C LEU A 79 -7.15 -5.02 -11.08
N SER A 80 -6.35 -4.11 -11.62
CA SER A 80 -5.98 -4.07 -13.02
C SER A 80 -4.47 -4.13 -13.22
N GLU A 81 -4.00 -4.97 -14.14
CA GLU A 81 -2.59 -5.24 -14.37
C GLU A 81 -2.28 -5.26 -15.87
N VAL A 82 -1.27 -4.49 -16.28
CA VAL A 82 -0.83 -4.45 -17.69
C VAL A 82 -0.26 -5.81 -18.08
N GLN A 83 -0.78 -6.37 -19.16
CA GLN A 83 -0.36 -7.67 -19.69
C GLN A 83 0.56 -7.51 -20.91
N LYS A 84 0.27 -6.52 -21.74
CA LYS A 84 1.01 -6.34 -22.98
C LYS A 84 1.01 -4.87 -23.41
N ILE A 85 2.12 -4.43 -23.97
CA ILE A 85 2.30 -3.11 -24.58
C ILE A 85 2.89 -3.34 -25.97
N VAL A 86 2.27 -2.74 -26.98
CA VAL A 86 2.75 -2.72 -28.36
C VAL A 86 2.73 -1.30 -28.91
N GLY A 87 3.50 -1.02 -29.96
CA GLY A 87 3.59 0.31 -30.57
C GLY A 87 4.90 1.03 -30.27
N SER A 88 4.89 2.33 -30.40
CA SER A 88 6.05 3.20 -30.18
C SER A 88 5.65 4.51 -29.50
N SER A 89 6.64 5.31 -29.11
CA SER A 89 6.40 6.60 -28.48
C SER A 89 5.44 7.45 -29.31
N GLY A 90 4.37 7.89 -28.67
CA GLY A 90 3.31 8.65 -29.29
C GLY A 90 2.10 7.82 -29.75
N ASP A 91 2.23 6.48 -29.82
CA ASP A 91 1.14 5.60 -30.29
C ASP A 91 1.31 4.17 -29.76
N PHE A 92 0.89 3.97 -28.50
CA PHE A 92 0.88 2.66 -27.86
C PHE A 92 -0.53 2.08 -27.83
N THR A 93 -0.61 0.75 -27.94
CA THR A 93 -1.78 -0.06 -27.57
C THR A 93 -1.42 -0.89 -26.36
N VAL A 94 -2.27 -0.85 -25.33
CA VAL A 94 -2.02 -1.49 -24.04
C VAL A 94 -3.16 -2.41 -23.67
N GLU A 95 -2.86 -3.69 -23.45
CA GLU A 95 -3.80 -4.69 -22.93
C GLU A 95 -3.68 -4.75 -21.40
N VAL A 96 -4.80 -4.66 -20.71
CA VAL A 96 -4.88 -4.67 -19.23
C VAL A 96 -5.87 -5.72 -18.78
N LEU A 97 -5.44 -6.64 -17.93
CA LEU A 97 -6.32 -7.58 -17.25
C LEU A 97 -6.95 -6.88 -16.05
N LYS A 98 -8.28 -6.72 -16.04
CA LYS A 98 -9.07 -6.28 -14.90
C LYS A 98 -9.72 -7.49 -14.24
N ARG A 99 -9.39 -7.71 -12.97
CA ARG A 99 -9.92 -8.83 -12.20
C ARG A 99 -11.26 -8.50 -11.58
N ALA A 100 -12.11 -9.50 -11.45
CA ALA A 100 -13.42 -9.37 -10.82
C ALA A 100 -13.32 -8.96 -9.35
N ARG A 101 -14.07 -7.95 -8.96
CA ARG A 101 -14.21 -7.47 -7.57
C ARG A 101 -15.28 -8.24 -6.80
N TYR A 102 -16.25 -8.83 -7.53
CA TYR A 102 -17.48 -9.46 -7.02
C TYR A 102 -18.38 -8.52 -6.22
N VAL A 103 -18.15 -7.23 -6.35
CA VAL A 103 -18.96 -6.14 -5.80
C VAL A 103 -19.08 -5.07 -6.89
N LYS A 104 -20.29 -4.66 -7.21
CA LYS A 104 -20.59 -3.60 -8.17
C LYS A 104 -20.13 -2.26 -7.60
N GLU A 105 -19.24 -1.56 -8.31
CA GLU A 105 -18.62 -0.31 -7.82
C GLU A 105 -19.64 0.83 -7.75
N ASP A 106 -20.61 0.86 -8.65
CA ASP A 106 -21.66 1.86 -8.76
C ASP A 106 -22.81 1.67 -7.75
N ALA A 107 -22.97 0.45 -7.21
CA ALA A 107 -24.03 0.12 -6.26
C ALA A 107 -23.54 0.09 -4.79
N CYS A 108 -22.26 -0.14 -4.54
CA CYS A 108 -21.74 -0.33 -3.20
C CYS A 108 -21.73 1.00 -2.40
N THR A 109 -22.42 1.00 -1.25
CA THR A 109 -22.49 2.16 -0.32
C THR A 109 -21.42 2.14 0.76
N ASN A 110 -20.51 1.17 0.74
CA ASN A 110 -19.45 0.98 1.75
C ASN A 110 -19.95 0.83 3.21
N CYS A 111 -21.14 0.25 3.41
CA CYS A 111 -21.75 0.08 4.75
C CYS A 111 -20.99 -0.93 5.65
N GLY A 112 -20.24 -1.88 5.08
CA GLY A 112 -19.48 -2.87 5.83
C GLY A 112 -20.23 -4.14 6.21
N ASP A 113 -21.53 -4.26 5.94
CA ASP A 113 -22.37 -5.40 6.34
C ASP A 113 -21.85 -6.72 5.75
N CYS A 114 -21.38 -6.70 4.51
CA CYS A 114 -20.78 -7.87 3.86
C CYS A 114 -19.55 -8.39 4.60
N ALA A 115 -18.71 -7.49 5.13
CA ALA A 115 -17.55 -7.85 5.94
C ALA A 115 -17.99 -8.36 7.32
N THR A 116 -18.98 -7.74 7.92
CA THR A 116 -19.50 -8.10 9.26
C THR A 116 -20.15 -9.47 9.28
N ILE A 117 -20.96 -9.82 8.27
CA ILE A 117 -21.68 -11.11 8.21
C ILE A 117 -20.81 -12.25 7.68
N CYS A 118 -19.67 -11.96 7.03
CA CYS A 118 -18.81 -12.99 6.42
C CYS A 118 -18.29 -13.98 7.47
N PRO A 119 -18.53 -15.30 7.33
CA PRO A 119 -18.04 -16.29 8.29
C PRO A 119 -16.55 -16.58 8.16
N VAL A 120 -15.95 -16.26 7.01
CA VAL A 120 -14.50 -16.45 6.78
C VAL A 120 -13.74 -15.28 7.38
N ARG A 121 -12.98 -15.53 8.46
CA ARG A 121 -12.25 -14.52 9.23
C ARG A 121 -10.73 -14.70 9.25
N GLY A 122 -10.24 -15.73 8.59
CA GLY A 122 -8.83 -16.13 8.61
C GLY A 122 -8.01 -15.60 7.44
N VAL A 123 -8.47 -14.61 6.69
CA VAL A 123 -7.73 -14.07 5.54
C VAL A 123 -6.62 -13.13 6.05
N PRO A 124 -5.34 -13.38 5.73
CA PRO A 124 -4.27 -12.48 6.12
C PRO A 124 -4.48 -11.07 5.57
N ASN A 125 -4.42 -10.06 6.43
CA ASN A 125 -4.57 -8.67 6.02
C ASN A 125 -3.27 -8.12 5.44
N TYR A 126 -3.14 -8.14 4.13
CA TYR A 126 -1.95 -7.64 3.43
C TYR A 126 -1.65 -6.16 3.71
N PHE A 127 -2.69 -5.35 3.97
CA PHE A 127 -2.54 -3.94 4.29
C PHE A 127 -1.85 -3.73 5.64
N ASP A 128 -2.13 -4.58 6.62
CA ASP A 128 -1.45 -4.61 7.91
C ASP A 128 -0.24 -5.54 7.93
N ALA A 129 0.41 -5.76 6.77
CA ALA A 129 1.57 -6.64 6.64
C ALA A 129 1.35 -8.06 7.23
N ASN A 130 0.12 -8.57 7.12
CA ASN A 130 -0.34 -9.86 7.65
C ASN A 130 -0.29 -10.02 9.19
N LEU A 131 -0.17 -8.91 9.92
CA LEU A 131 -0.14 -8.92 11.39
C LEU A 131 -1.50 -9.21 12.04
N LYS A 132 -2.59 -9.05 11.29
CA LYS A 132 -3.95 -9.47 11.69
C LYS A 132 -4.68 -10.10 10.51
N ASN A 133 -5.79 -10.77 10.83
CA ASN A 133 -6.67 -11.34 9.82
C ASN A 133 -7.87 -10.42 9.53
N MET A 134 -8.44 -10.58 8.35
CA MET A 134 -9.66 -9.92 7.90
C MET A 134 -10.68 -10.94 7.38
N ALA A 135 -11.87 -10.48 7.06
CA ALA A 135 -12.89 -11.30 6.42
C ALA A 135 -12.58 -11.52 4.93
N ALA A 136 -13.18 -12.52 4.29
CA ALA A 136 -13.08 -12.69 2.84
C ALA A 136 -13.80 -11.58 2.05
N ALA A 137 -14.82 -10.95 2.64
CA ALA A 137 -15.39 -9.70 2.14
C ALA A 137 -14.76 -8.54 2.97
N TYR A 138 -14.08 -7.61 2.34
CA TYR A 138 -13.31 -6.57 3.07
C TYR A 138 -13.14 -5.28 2.28
N ILE A 139 -12.71 -4.25 2.98
CA ILE A 139 -12.05 -3.06 2.44
C ILE A 139 -10.71 -2.90 3.18
N PRO A 140 -9.59 -2.59 2.50
CA PRO A 140 -8.26 -2.64 3.12
C PRO A 140 -8.06 -1.66 4.29
N PHE A 141 -8.63 -0.45 4.19
CA PHE A 141 -8.59 0.57 5.23
C PHE A 141 -9.78 1.53 5.09
N PRO A 142 -10.18 2.25 6.16
CA PRO A 142 -11.44 3.01 6.19
C PRO A 142 -11.57 4.11 5.13
N SER A 143 -10.47 4.83 4.83
CA SER A 143 -10.43 5.91 3.83
C SER A 143 -9.99 5.44 2.45
N ALA A 144 -10.16 4.15 2.15
CA ALA A 144 -9.77 3.55 0.88
C ALA A 144 -10.55 4.13 -0.31
N VAL A 145 -9.87 4.24 -1.43
CA VAL A 145 -10.45 4.72 -2.69
C VAL A 145 -10.13 3.70 -3.79
N PRO A 146 -11.12 3.24 -4.56
CA PRO A 146 -12.56 3.52 -4.41
C PRO A 146 -13.12 2.99 -3.08
N PRO A 147 -14.16 3.64 -2.51
CA PRO A 147 -14.77 3.22 -1.26
C PRO A 147 -15.72 2.01 -1.46
N VAL A 148 -15.18 0.95 -2.01
CA VAL A 148 -15.93 -0.24 -2.44
C VAL A 148 -15.28 -1.49 -1.85
N HIS A 149 -16.08 -2.34 -1.22
CA HIS A 149 -15.62 -3.64 -0.73
C HIS A 149 -15.18 -4.55 -1.88
N ILE A 150 -14.42 -5.56 -1.54
CA ILE A 150 -14.00 -6.64 -2.43
C ILE A 150 -14.29 -7.98 -1.76
N ILE A 151 -14.53 -9.02 -2.55
CA ILE A 151 -14.58 -10.40 -2.07
C ILE A 151 -13.32 -11.12 -2.57
N ASP A 152 -12.51 -11.61 -1.63
CA ASP A 152 -11.34 -12.41 -1.97
C ASP A 152 -11.74 -13.76 -2.55
N LYS A 153 -11.46 -13.93 -3.85
CA LYS A 153 -11.79 -15.13 -4.61
C LYS A 153 -11.22 -16.40 -3.98
N ASN A 154 -9.99 -16.31 -3.48
CA ASN A 154 -9.27 -17.48 -3.00
C ASN A 154 -9.81 -18.01 -1.66
N SER A 155 -10.37 -17.11 -0.84
CA SER A 155 -10.87 -17.46 0.51
C SER A 155 -12.39 -17.56 0.58
N CYS A 156 -13.11 -17.03 -0.40
CA CYS A 156 -14.59 -17.04 -0.39
C CYS A 156 -15.15 -18.44 -0.61
N VAL A 157 -15.91 -18.95 0.36
CA VAL A 157 -16.52 -20.28 0.30
C VAL A 157 -17.59 -20.36 -0.81
N TYR A 158 -18.31 -19.26 -1.10
CA TYR A 158 -19.27 -19.25 -2.20
C TYR A 158 -18.60 -19.39 -3.56
N LEU A 159 -17.54 -18.59 -3.82
CA LEU A 159 -16.84 -18.61 -5.09
C LEU A 159 -16.12 -19.93 -5.36
N ASN A 160 -15.68 -20.63 -4.30
CA ASN A 160 -14.95 -21.89 -4.43
C ASN A 160 -15.85 -23.13 -4.42
N TYR A 161 -16.97 -23.10 -3.68
CA TYR A 161 -17.78 -24.29 -3.42
C TYR A 161 -19.27 -24.11 -3.68
N GLY A 162 -19.73 -22.92 -4.07
CA GLY A 162 -21.13 -22.60 -4.32
C GLY A 162 -22.04 -22.55 -3.08
N ILE A 163 -21.43 -22.60 -1.88
CA ILE A 163 -22.16 -22.60 -0.61
C ILE A 163 -21.92 -21.30 0.16
N CYS A 164 -22.86 -20.87 1.01
CA CYS A 164 -22.90 -19.63 1.79
C CYS A 164 -23.72 -18.52 1.11
N GLY A 165 -23.10 -17.46 0.53
CA GLY A 165 -23.81 -16.31 -0.08
C GLY A 165 -24.43 -15.34 0.93
N LEU A 166 -24.04 -15.37 2.22
CA LEU A 166 -24.61 -14.51 3.27
C LEU A 166 -24.44 -13.02 2.99
N CYS A 167 -23.29 -12.61 2.45
CA CYS A 167 -23.01 -11.21 2.11
C CYS A 167 -23.99 -10.69 1.03
N ALA A 168 -24.33 -11.50 0.02
CA ALA A 168 -25.32 -11.13 -1.00
C ALA A 168 -26.73 -11.01 -0.43
N LYS A 169 -27.12 -11.94 0.43
CA LYS A 169 -28.44 -11.94 1.06
C LYS A 169 -28.66 -10.75 2.00
N ASN A 170 -27.59 -10.22 2.59
CA ASN A 170 -27.64 -9.12 3.55
C ASN A 170 -27.19 -7.77 2.95
N CYS A 171 -26.91 -7.71 1.66
CA CYS A 171 -26.53 -6.46 1.00
C CYS A 171 -27.77 -5.67 0.60
N GLY A 172 -28.13 -4.66 1.39
CA GLY A 172 -29.29 -3.81 1.11
C GLY A 172 -29.19 -3.00 -0.19
N ALA A 173 -27.98 -2.80 -0.71
CA ALA A 173 -27.70 -2.15 -1.99
C ALA A 173 -27.61 -3.12 -3.18
N GLU A 174 -27.80 -4.44 -2.96
CA GLU A 174 -27.67 -5.49 -3.98
C GLU A 174 -26.37 -5.43 -4.80
N ALA A 175 -25.30 -4.93 -4.16
CA ALA A 175 -24.02 -4.70 -4.81
C ALA A 175 -23.19 -5.98 -5.02
N ILE A 176 -23.48 -7.08 -4.31
CA ILE A 176 -22.72 -8.33 -4.44
C ILE A 176 -23.11 -9.07 -5.71
N ASP A 177 -22.11 -9.36 -6.54
CA ASP A 177 -22.30 -10.08 -7.81
C ASP A 177 -21.19 -11.13 -8.01
N PHE A 178 -21.49 -12.37 -7.66
CA PHE A 178 -20.57 -13.49 -7.82
C PHE A 178 -20.39 -13.96 -9.27
N THR A 179 -21.17 -13.43 -10.21
CA THR A 179 -21.07 -13.79 -11.63
C THR A 179 -20.03 -12.99 -12.40
N GLN A 180 -19.48 -11.94 -11.79
CA GLN A 180 -18.41 -11.14 -12.39
C GLN A 180 -17.25 -12.03 -12.83
N LYS A 181 -16.65 -11.67 -13.97
CA LYS A 181 -15.48 -12.36 -14.52
C LYS A 181 -14.35 -11.37 -14.75
N ASP A 182 -13.15 -11.90 -14.78
CA ASP A 182 -11.99 -11.15 -15.23
C ASP A 182 -12.19 -10.76 -16.71
N GLU A 183 -11.77 -9.55 -17.09
CA GLU A 183 -11.91 -8.99 -18.43
C GLU A 183 -10.59 -8.42 -18.92
N ILE A 184 -10.38 -8.43 -20.24
CA ILE A 184 -9.26 -7.73 -20.88
C ILE A 184 -9.79 -6.40 -21.42
N LEU A 185 -9.19 -5.31 -20.95
CA LEU A 185 -9.41 -3.97 -21.45
C LEU A 185 -8.29 -3.63 -22.44
N GLU A 186 -8.63 -3.02 -23.55
CA GLU A 186 -7.67 -2.54 -24.55
C GLU A 186 -7.72 -1.01 -24.61
N PHE A 187 -6.56 -0.39 -24.50
CA PHE A 187 -6.37 1.07 -24.58
C PHE A 187 -5.56 1.39 -25.82
N GLU A 188 -6.20 1.98 -26.80
CA GLU A 188 -5.58 2.45 -28.04
C GLU A 188 -5.20 3.94 -27.96
N ASN A 189 -4.36 4.40 -28.88
CA ASN A 189 -3.93 5.80 -29.01
C ASN A 189 -3.29 6.37 -27.72
N VAL A 190 -2.61 5.52 -26.95
CA VAL A 190 -1.89 5.95 -25.75
C VAL A 190 -0.60 6.65 -26.18
N GLY A 191 -0.55 7.97 -25.96
CA GLY A 191 0.57 8.80 -26.38
C GLY A 191 1.82 8.62 -25.53
N CYS A 192 1.63 8.36 -24.23
CA CYS A 192 2.72 8.19 -23.27
C CYS A 192 2.33 7.19 -22.18
N ILE A 193 3.32 6.45 -21.68
CA ILE A 193 3.17 5.54 -20.54
C ILE A 193 4.10 6.01 -19.43
N ILE A 194 3.53 6.26 -18.24
CA ILE A 194 4.27 6.60 -17.02
C ILE A 194 4.31 5.37 -16.13
N VAL A 195 5.51 4.94 -15.74
CA VAL A 195 5.71 3.75 -14.91
C VAL A 195 6.01 4.19 -13.48
N ALA A 196 5.06 3.99 -12.57
CA ALA A 196 5.13 4.36 -11.15
C ALA A 196 4.87 3.15 -10.23
N PRO A 197 5.66 2.05 -10.35
CA PRO A 197 5.38 0.76 -9.70
C PRO A 197 5.63 0.78 -8.20
N GLY A 198 6.19 1.87 -7.66
CA GLY A 198 6.62 1.97 -6.27
C GLY A 198 7.88 1.14 -5.99
N TYR A 199 7.99 0.65 -4.76
CA TYR A 199 9.09 -0.23 -4.35
C TYR A 199 8.54 -1.55 -3.80
N GLY A 200 9.26 -2.65 -4.07
CA GLY A 200 9.04 -3.95 -3.47
C GLY A 200 9.70 -4.04 -2.10
N LEU A 201 9.11 -4.82 -1.21
CA LEU A 201 9.80 -5.28 -0.01
C LEU A 201 10.75 -6.42 -0.40
N MET A 202 11.66 -6.76 0.50
CA MET A 202 12.49 -7.94 0.32
C MET A 202 11.61 -9.19 0.36
N GLU A 203 11.51 -9.89 -0.77
CA GLU A 203 10.75 -11.14 -0.89
C GLU A 203 11.59 -12.35 -0.44
N GLU A 204 12.91 -12.23 -0.57
CA GLU A 204 13.83 -13.27 -0.14
C GLU A 204 13.97 -13.26 1.38
N VAL A 205 13.40 -14.27 2.02
CA VAL A 205 13.40 -14.41 3.48
C VAL A 205 14.79 -14.84 4.01
N SER A 206 15.64 -15.40 3.15
CA SER A 206 16.95 -15.96 3.54
C SER A 206 17.85 -14.99 4.33
N PRO A 207 18.07 -13.74 3.92
CA PRO A 207 18.86 -12.80 4.71
C PRO A 207 18.22 -12.44 6.06
N LEU A 208 16.90 -12.41 6.12
CA LEU A 208 16.16 -12.05 7.33
C LEU A 208 16.18 -13.15 8.38
N THR A 209 16.17 -14.43 7.95
CA THR A 209 16.19 -15.58 8.87
C THR A 209 17.47 -15.66 9.70
N SER A 210 18.59 -15.16 9.16
CA SER A 210 19.85 -15.07 9.90
C SER A 210 19.74 -14.19 11.14
N TYR A 211 18.80 -13.25 11.16
CA TYR A 211 18.48 -12.38 12.29
C TYR A 211 17.27 -12.87 13.08
N GLY A 212 16.75 -14.06 12.78
CA GLY A 212 15.66 -14.68 13.52
C GLY A 212 14.25 -14.30 13.05
N TYR A 213 14.09 -13.62 11.91
CA TYR A 213 12.78 -13.37 11.31
C TYR A 213 12.07 -14.70 10.98
N GLY A 214 10.78 -14.77 11.28
CA GLY A 214 10.00 -16.01 11.17
C GLY A 214 10.23 -17.03 12.32
N LYS A 215 11.31 -16.87 13.12
CA LYS A 215 11.61 -17.70 14.28
C LYS A 215 11.18 -17.04 15.61
N PHE A 216 11.46 -15.76 15.75
CA PHE A 216 11.13 -14.99 16.95
C PHE A 216 10.04 -13.97 16.63
N LYS A 217 8.94 -13.98 17.37
CA LYS A 217 7.78 -13.11 17.15
C LYS A 217 8.11 -11.61 17.22
N ASN A 218 9.13 -11.21 17.98
CA ASN A 218 9.53 -9.81 18.13
C ASN A 218 10.55 -9.36 17.09
N VAL A 219 10.90 -10.20 16.13
CA VAL A 219 11.71 -9.80 14.96
C VAL A 219 10.78 -9.55 13.81
N VAL A 220 10.68 -8.29 13.41
CA VAL A 220 9.71 -7.81 12.41
C VAL A 220 10.40 -7.01 11.32
N THR A 221 9.80 -6.95 10.15
CA THR A 221 10.24 -6.07 9.07
C THR A 221 9.90 -4.60 9.36
N ALA A 222 10.52 -3.68 8.64
CA ALA A 222 10.22 -2.25 8.77
C ALA A 222 8.76 -1.91 8.48
N LEU A 223 8.11 -2.57 7.52
CA LEU A 223 6.71 -2.34 7.23
C LEU A 223 5.79 -2.90 8.32
N GLU A 224 6.09 -4.08 8.84
CA GLU A 224 5.38 -4.62 10.01
C GLU A 224 5.50 -3.67 11.19
N PHE A 225 6.69 -3.14 11.45
CA PHE A 225 6.90 -2.16 12.51
C PHE A 225 6.09 -0.87 12.29
N GLU A 226 6.05 -0.32 11.07
CA GLU A 226 5.19 0.82 10.71
C GLU A 226 3.72 0.55 11.06
N ARG A 227 3.23 -0.66 10.75
CA ARG A 227 1.85 -1.02 11.06
C ARG A 227 1.60 -1.18 12.56
N LEU A 228 2.60 -1.64 13.33
CA LEU A 228 2.49 -1.78 14.78
C LEU A 228 2.40 -0.42 15.50
N ILE A 229 3.13 0.60 15.02
CA ILE A 229 3.11 1.94 15.62
C ILE A 229 1.98 2.83 15.10
N CYS A 230 1.38 2.48 13.97
CA CYS A 230 0.33 3.29 13.34
C CYS A 230 -0.99 3.23 14.12
N ALA A 231 -1.62 4.39 14.36
CA ALA A 231 -2.91 4.47 15.05
C ALA A 231 -4.03 3.66 14.35
N SER A 232 -3.98 3.51 13.02
CA SER A 232 -4.90 2.67 12.25
C SER A 232 -4.44 1.21 12.10
N GLY A 233 -3.33 0.85 12.72
CA GLY A 233 -2.73 -0.49 12.65
C GLY A 233 -3.35 -1.50 13.60
N PRO A 234 -2.81 -2.72 13.63
CA PRO A 234 -3.37 -3.82 14.42
C PRO A 234 -3.32 -3.62 15.93
N LEU A 235 -2.44 -2.73 16.43
CA LEU A 235 -2.29 -2.39 17.83
C LEU A 235 -2.82 -0.98 18.19
N GLU A 236 -3.54 -0.33 17.28
CA GLU A 236 -4.19 0.98 17.49
C GLU A 236 -3.21 2.06 18.02
N GLY A 237 -1.96 2.02 17.54
CA GLY A 237 -0.91 2.94 17.96
C GLY A 237 -0.20 2.58 19.27
N HIS A 238 -0.55 1.47 19.92
CA HIS A 238 0.07 1.02 21.16
C HIS A 238 1.18 0.02 20.87
N LEU A 239 2.43 0.47 20.83
CA LEU A 239 3.57 -0.41 20.56
C LEU A 239 3.75 -1.47 21.65
N LYS A 240 3.50 -2.73 21.29
CA LYS A 240 3.62 -3.90 22.16
C LYS A 240 4.48 -4.99 21.53
N ARG A 241 5.15 -5.79 22.36
CA ARG A 241 5.85 -6.98 21.89
C ARG A 241 4.85 -8.04 21.45
N LEU A 242 5.03 -8.57 20.24
CA LEU A 242 4.13 -9.60 19.70
C LEU A 242 4.20 -10.95 20.43
N SER A 243 5.27 -11.18 21.21
CA SER A 243 5.45 -12.42 21.97
C SER A 243 4.56 -12.52 23.22
N ASP A 244 4.34 -11.40 23.93
CA ASP A 244 3.72 -11.39 25.26
C ASP A 244 2.84 -10.17 25.56
N GLY A 245 2.67 -9.26 24.58
CA GLY A 245 1.81 -8.08 24.72
C GLY A 245 2.34 -6.98 25.64
N LYS A 246 3.58 -7.09 26.14
CA LYS A 246 4.18 -6.08 27.03
C LYS A 246 4.86 -4.98 26.24
N ASP A 247 5.08 -3.84 26.90
CA ASP A 247 5.83 -2.73 26.33
C ASP A 247 7.29 -3.14 26.08
N PRO A 248 7.86 -2.82 24.91
CA PRO A 248 9.28 -2.99 24.69
C PRO A 248 10.05 -1.95 25.51
N LYS A 249 11.17 -2.35 26.08
CA LYS A 249 12.13 -1.44 26.73
C LYS A 249 13.26 -1.04 25.82
N ARG A 250 13.57 -1.92 24.86
CA ARG A 250 14.66 -1.74 23.89
C ARG A 250 14.24 -2.21 22.53
N ILE A 251 14.60 -1.44 21.49
CA ILE A 251 14.41 -1.78 20.10
C ILE A 251 15.74 -1.69 19.37
N ALA A 252 16.06 -2.72 18.59
CA ALA A 252 17.23 -2.73 17.71
C ALA A 252 16.75 -2.64 16.26
N PHE A 253 17.20 -1.60 15.55
CA PHE A 253 16.96 -1.41 14.14
C PHE A 253 18.20 -1.85 13.35
N LEU A 254 18.06 -2.88 12.53
CA LEU A 254 19.16 -3.42 11.73
C LEU A 254 19.05 -2.90 10.29
N GLN A 255 20.05 -2.14 9.87
CA GLN A 255 20.12 -1.55 8.53
C GLN A 255 20.84 -2.44 7.52
N CYS A 256 20.65 -2.13 6.24
CA CYS A 256 21.37 -2.73 5.12
C CYS A 256 21.18 -4.26 4.95
N ILE A 257 20.19 -4.88 5.60
CA ILE A 257 19.94 -6.31 5.43
C ILE A 257 19.52 -6.57 3.97
N GLY A 258 20.21 -7.50 3.29
CA GLY A 258 20.00 -7.81 1.89
C GLY A 258 20.39 -6.70 0.90
N SER A 259 21.06 -5.64 1.38
CA SER A 259 21.55 -4.50 0.58
C SER A 259 23.04 -4.26 0.83
N ARG A 260 23.74 -3.63 -0.15
CA ARG A 260 25.15 -3.28 -0.04
C ARG A 260 26.04 -4.51 0.23
N SER A 261 25.67 -5.62 -0.36
CA SER A 261 26.32 -6.92 -0.21
C SER A 261 26.57 -7.55 -1.56
N ASP A 262 27.73 -8.14 -1.75
CA ASP A 262 28.06 -8.89 -2.97
C ASP A 262 27.23 -10.18 -3.11
N ARG A 263 26.71 -10.70 -2.00
CA ARG A 263 25.87 -11.90 -1.97
C ARG A 263 24.40 -11.65 -2.29
N GLU A 264 23.94 -10.40 -2.12
CA GLU A 264 22.54 -10.00 -2.26
C GLU A 264 22.43 -8.85 -3.26
N LYS A 265 21.89 -7.69 -2.83
CA LYS A 265 21.81 -6.49 -3.67
C LYS A 265 23.04 -5.59 -3.42
N LYS A 266 23.81 -5.30 -4.47
CA LYS A 266 25.02 -4.47 -4.36
C LYS A 266 24.71 -2.99 -4.09
N TYR A 267 23.51 -2.54 -4.42
CA TYR A 267 23.08 -1.15 -4.26
C TYR A 267 22.51 -0.85 -2.86
N CYS A 268 22.43 0.44 -2.53
CA CYS A 268 21.72 0.96 -1.36
C CYS A 268 20.26 1.26 -1.72
N SER A 269 19.31 0.95 -0.83
CA SER A 269 17.91 1.32 -0.99
C SER A 269 17.66 2.83 -0.89
N SER A 270 18.62 3.59 -0.36
CA SER A 270 18.61 5.05 -0.18
C SER A 270 17.48 5.60 0.71
N ILE A 271 16.74 4.76 1.39
CA ILE A 271 15.58 5.16 2.18
C ILE A 271 15.62 4.66 3.63
N CYS A 272 16.27 3.50 3.88
CA CYS A 272 16.17 2.82 5.18
C CYS A 272 16.72 3.67 6.34
N CYS A 273 17.79 4.45 6.14
CA CYS A 273 18.34 5.31 7.18
C CYS A 273 17.29 6.32 7.69
N MET A 274 16.54 6.92 6.77
CA MET A 274 15.57 7.95 7.12
C MET A 274 14.30 7.37 7.77
N TYR A 275 13.72 6.28 7.23
CA TYR A 275 12.55 5.69 7.87
C TYR A 275 12.88 5.07 9.23
N THR A 276 14.09 4.55 9.43
CA THR A 276 14.51 4.04 10.73
C THR A 276 14.72 5.14 11.76
N THR A 277 15.36 6.26 11.37
CA THR A 277 15.43 7.44 12.25
C THR A 277 14.03 7.89 12.65
N LYS A 278 13.10 8.00 11.69
CA LYS A 278 11.69 8.30 11.97
C LYS A 278 11.07 7.29 12.94
N ALA A 279 11.26 6.00 12.71
CA ALA A 279 10.69 4.94 13.54
C ALA A 279 11.22 5.00 14.98
N ALA A 280 12.51 5.30 15.16
CA ALA A 280 13.11 5.48 16.48
C ALA A 280 12.51 6.70 17.21
N MET A 281 12.39 7.85 16.52
CA MET A 281 11.78 9.06 17.08
C MET A 281 10.32 8.82 17.50
N ILE A 282 9.50 8.21 16.64
CA ILE A 282 8.11 7.88 16.96
C ILE A 282 8.04 6.90 18.13
N SER A 283 8.92 5.91 18.19
CA SER A 283 8.96 4.96 19.33
C SER A 283 9.20 5.66 20.65
N TYR A 284 10.08 6.66 20.70
CA TYR A 284 10.32 7.49 21.86
C TYR A 284 9.10 8.36 22.21
N GLU A 285 8.43 8.95 21.21
CA GLU A 285 7.18 9.70 21.42
C GLU A 285 6.08 8.82 22.06
N HIS A 286 6.02 7.52 21.73
CA HIS A 286 5.08 6.58 22.32
C HIS A 286 5.46 6.17 23.76
N ASN A 287 6.74 6.10 24.07
CA ASN A 287 7.26 5.73 25.38
C ASN A 287 8.66 6.31 25.60
N ASN A 288 8.79 7.33 26.42
CA ASN A 288 10.03 8.04 26.69
C ASN A 288 11.09 7.18 27.42
N ASP A 289 10.68 6.06 28.04
CA ASP A 289 11.60 5.11 28.70
C ASP A 289 12.17 4.08 27.72
N LEU A 290 11.83 4.17 26.43
CA LEU A 290 12.25 3.20 25.43
C LEU A 290 13.60 3.61 24.82
N GLU A 291 14.55 2.69 24.86
CA GLU A 291 15.87 2.84 24.25
C GLU A 291 15.85 2.29 22.82
N SER A 292 16.23 3.11 21.85
CA SER A 292 16.38 2.72 20.43
C SER A 292 17.82 2.61 20.02
N TYR A 293 18.21 1.50 19.39
CA TYR A 293 19.56 1.22 18.89
C TYR A 293 19.51 1.04 17.37
N ILE A 294 20.26 1.84 16.62
CA ILE A 294 20.36 1.73 15.16
C ILE A 294 21.71 1.17 14.77
N PHE A 295 21.74 -0.01 14.17
CA PHE A 295 22.94 -0.68 13.67
C PHE A 295 23.07 -0.44 12.16
N TYR A 296 24.12 0.23 11.72
CA TYR A 296 24.31 0.66 10.35
C TYR A 296 25.77 0.54 9.89
N ILE A 297 25.99 0.52 8.58
CA ILE A 297 27.34 0.60 7.98
C ILE A 297 27.78 2.06 7.90
N ASP A 298 26.94 2.91 7.34
CA ASP A 298 27.02 4.37 7.33
C ASP A 298 25.59 4.95 7.22
N MET A 299 25.37 6.15 7.74
CA MET A 299 24.08 6.84 7.65
C MET A 299 24.01 7.66 6.38
N ARG A 300 22.98 7.42 5.57
CA ARG A 300 22.77 8.09 4.29
C ARG A 300 21.53 8.98 4.33
N ALA A 301 21.77 10.28 4.44
CA ALA A 301 20.75 11.33 4.51
C ALA A 301 20.87 12.27 3.29
N GLY A 302 20.73 11.69 2.07
CA GLY A 302 21.02 12.37 0.81
C GLY A 302 19.88 13.26 0.26
N GLY A 303 18.76 13.40 0.97
CA GLY A 303 17.64 14.23 0.54
C GLY A 303 17.62 15.62 1.17
N LYS A 304 16.76 16.51 0.62
CA LYS A 304 16.56 17.85 1.17
C LYS A 304 16.00 17.77 2.60
N GLY A 305 16.70 18.37 3.56
CA GLY A 305 16.30 18.37 4.97
C GLY A 305 16.63 17.09 5.75
N PHE A 306 17.12 16.02 5.08
CA PHE A 306 17.36 14.72 5.72
C PHE A 306 18.50 14.76 6.73
N GLN A 307 19.56 15.52 6.46
CA GLN A 307 20.67 15.67 7.41
C GLN A 307 20.24 16.39 8.70
N SER A 308 19.39 17.41 8.58
CA SER A 308 18.84 18.12 9.75
C SER A 308 17.88 17.21 10.53
N PHE A 309 17.09 16.41 9.84
CA PHE A 309 16.21 15.42 10.45
C PHE A 309 17.00 14.34 11.22
N LEU A 310 18.08 13.84 10.64
CA LEU A 310 18.97 12.87 11.30
C LEU A 310 19.60 13.46 12.58
N ARG A 311 20.08 14.70 12.51
CA ARG A 311 20.62 15.40 13.70
C ARG A 311 19.56 15.56 14.78
N ARG A 312 18.37 16.03 14.41
CA ARG A 312 17.26 16.14 15.36
C ARG A 312 16.96 14.81 16.05
N GLY A 313 16.92 13.69 15.30
CA GLY A 313 16.72 12.38 15.86
C GLY A 313 17.83 11.92 16.83
N ALA A 314 19.07 12.39 16.64
CA ALA A 314 20.17 12.05 17.53
C ALA A 314 20.28 12.96 18.76
N ASP A 315 19.83 14.21 18.65
CA ASP A 315 20.01 15.24 19.69
C ASP A 315 18.81 15.30 20.66
N GLU A 316 17.60 14.99 20.17
CA GLU A 316 16.34 15.19 20.91
C GLU A 316 15.66 13.88 21.35
N TYR A 317 16.06 12.73 20.80
CA TYR A 317 15.44 11.43 20.98
C TYR A 317 16.50 10.36 21.34
#